data_9a42ce30d77ed23df26cfe397cc6c49a
#
_entry.id   9a42ce30d77ed23df26cfe397cc6c49a
#
_cell.length_a   1.000
_cell.length_b   1.000
_cell.length_c   1.000
_cell.angle_alpha   90.00
_cell.angle_beta   90.00
_cell.angle_gamma   90.00
#
_symmetry.space_group_name_H-M   'P 1'
#
loop_
_entity.id
_entity.type
_entity.pdbx_description
1 polymer ?
#
loop_
_entity_poly.entity_id
_entity_poly.type
_entity_poly.pdbx_seq_one_letter_code
_entity_poly.pdbx_strand_id
1 'polypeptide(L)'
;YDILIRHEKELRLKRYFDILLSMILLIILSPIMLVISIAIKLDSPGPVIYKQVRVTQYGKKFHILKFRTMVQNADKMGTQVTISQDSRLTRVGKVIRGCRIDEFPQLINVLRGEMSFVGTRPEVVKYVKGYTKEMYATLLLPAGITSRASVCYKDEGEMLEHVEDVDYAYIHEVLPEKMSYNLEDLRKYSLWRDFMTMFMTVFAVLR
;
A
#
# COMPACT_ATOMS: atom_id res chain seq x y z
N TYR A 1 10.64 -12.45 16.50
CA TYR A 1 11.76 -11.52 16.63
C TYR A 1 13.07 -12.20 16.27
N ASP A 2 13.36 -13.38 16.78
CA ASP A 2 14.60 -14.13 16.53
C ASP A 2 14.86 -14.43 15.05
N ILE A 3 13.80 -14.65 14.26
CA ILE A 3 13.90 -14.85 12.80
C ILE A 3 14.52 -13.60 12.16
N LEU A 4 14.08 -12.41 12.53
CA LEU A 4 14.56 -11.16 11.95
C LEU A 4 16.02 -10.86 12.35
N ILE A 5 16.43 -11.23 13.56
CA ILE A 5 17.83 -11.11 14.00
C ILE A 5 18.73 -11.98 13.11
N ARG A 6 18.31 -13.21 12.80
CA ARG A 6 19.06 -14.11 11.91
C ARG A 6 19.22 -13.56 10.49
N HIS A 7 18.27 -12.75 10.03
CA HIS A 7 18.25 -12.14 8.69
C HIS A 7 18.68 -10.67 8.68
N GLU A 8 19.35 -10.17 9.71
CA GLU A 8 19.73 -8.75 9.82
C GLU A 8 20.54 -8.24 8.61
N LYS A 9 21.48 -9.06 8.09
CA LYS A 9 22.28 -8.72 6.90
C LYS A 9 21.39 -8.58 5.67
N GLU A 10 20.43 -9.49 5.48
CA GLU A 10 19.48 -9.45 4.37
C GLU A 10 18.56 -8.24 4.49
N LEU A 11 18.10 -7.88 5.69
CA LEU A 11 17.30 -6.70 5.93
C LEU A 11 18.04 -5.39 5.61
N ARG A 12 19.35 -5.32 5.95
CA ARG A 12 20.19 -4.19 5.54
C ARG A 12 20.37 -4.14 4.02
N LEU A 13 20.64 -5.28 3.38
CA LEU A 13 20.75 -5.36 1.91
C LEU A 13 19.44 -4.97 1.23
N LYS A 14 18.29 -5.45 1.73
CA LYS A 14 16.96 -5.02 1.29
C LYS A 14 16.83 -3.50 1.33
N ARG A 15 17.24 -2.87 2.43
CA ARG A 15 17.14 -1.41 2.58
C ARG A 15 17.98 -0.65 1.54
N TYR A 16 19.21 -1.12 1.24
CA TYR A 16 20.01 -0.54 0.16
C TYR A 16 19.36 -0.70 -1.20
N PHE A 17 18.79 -1.88 -1.47
CA PHE A 17 18.05 -2.15 -2.69
C PHE A 17 16.81 -1.24 -2.80
N ASP A 18 16.04 -1.09 -1.72
CA ASP A 18 14.86 -0.20 -1.67
C ASP A 18 15.25 1.25 -2.04
N ILE A 19 16.34 1.77 -1.47
CA ILE A 19 16.83 3.13 -1.75
C ILE A 19 17.23 3.26 -3.22
N LEU A 20 18.08 2.36 -3.70
CA LEU A 20 18.60 2.43 -5.06
C LEU A 20 17.48 2.33 -6.10
N LEU A 21 16.62 1.32 -5.96
CA LEU A 21 15.52 1.09 -6.89
C LEU A 21 14.51 2.25 -6.87
N SER A 22 14.16 2.78 -5.70
CA SER A 22 13.23 3.91 -5.61
C SER A 22 13.81 5.18 -6.22
N MET A 23 15.11 5.46 -6.09
CA MET A 23 15.75 6.59 -6.77
C MET A 23 15.69 6.43 -8.28
N ILE A 24 16.07 5.26 -8.80
CA ILE A 24 16.04 4.97 -10.25
C ILE A 24 14.61 5.13 -10.79
N LEU A 25 13.62 4.52 -10.12
CA LEU A 25 12.23 4.60 -10.56
C LEU A 25 11.69 6.03 -10.48
N LEU A 26 12.02 6.82 -9.46
CA LEU A 26 11.60 8.22 -9.39
C LEU A 26 12.15 9.05 -10.56
N ILE A 27 13.40 8.83 -10.95
CA ILE A 27 14.00 9.52 -12.12
C ILE A 27 13.27 9.10 -13.40
N ILE A 28 13.12 7.79 -13.64
CA ILE A 28 12.50 7.25 -14.86
C ILE A 28 11.03 7.65 -14.96
N LEU A 29 10.29 7.60 -13.85
CA LEU A 29 8.85 7.87 -13.83
C LEU A 29 8.51 9.36 -13.67
N SER A 30 9.50 10.22 -13.38
CA SER A 30 9.25 11.66 -13.15
C SER A 30 8.52 12.36 -14.29
N PRO A 31 8.78 12.11 -15.59
CA PRO A 31 8.02 12.73 -16.68
C PRO A 31 6.54 12.30 -16.66
N ILE A 32 6.29 11.01 -16.43
CA ILE A 32 4.93 10.46 -16.34
C ILE A 32 4.21 11.04 -15.11
N MET A 33 4.89 11.11 -13.97
CA MET A 33 4.34 11.71 -12.75
C MET A 33 3.97 13.19 -12.95
N LEU A 34 4.76 13.93 -13.73
CA LEU A 34 4.46 15.33 -14.07
C LEU A 34 3.19 15.43 -14.93
N VAL A 35 3.06 14.61 -15.98
CA VAL A 35 1.85 14.58 -16.83
C VAL A 35 0.62 14.25 -16.01
N ILE A 36 0.68 13.23 -15.14
CA ILE A 36 -0.42 12.85 -14.24
C ILE A 36 -0.76 14.01 -13.29
N SER A 37 0.23 14.71 -12.76
CA SER A 37 0.03 15.85 -11.87
C SER A 37 -0.76 16.97 -12.55
N ILE A 38 -0.42 17.27 -13.80
CA ILE A 38 -1.14 18.26 -14.64
C ILE A 38 -2.59 17.77 -14.89
N ALA A 39 -2.76 16.51 -15.31
CA ALA A 39 -4.07 15.93 -15.56
C ALA A 39 -4.99 16.00 -14.33
N ILE A 40 -4.48 15.67 -13.13
CA ILE A 40 -5.23 15.77 -11.87
C ILE A 40 -5.66 17.22 -11.58
N LYS A 41 -4.76 18.18 -11.85
CA LYS A 41 -5.06 19.61 -11.62
C LYS A 41 -6.14 20.14 -12.56
N LEU A 42 -6.16 19.65 -13.80
CA LEU A 42 -7.16 20.04 -14.80
C LEU A 42 -8.52 19.37 -14.57
N ASP A 43 -8.51 18.14 -14.01
CA ASP A 43 -9.74 17.34 -13.80
C ASP A 43 -10.56 17.82 -12.58
N SER A 44 -9.88 18.25 -11.50
CA SER A 44 -10.58 18.66 -10.27
C SER A 44 -9.78 19.63 -9.40
N PRO A 45 -10.43 20.55 -8.64
CA PRO A 45 -9.77 21.47 -7.75
C PRO A 45 -9.14 20.73 -6.55
N GLY A 46 -7.99 21.25 -6.05
CA GLY A 46 -7.33 20.74 -4.84
C GLY A 46 -5.87 20.29 -5.06
N PRO A 47 -5.22 19.66 -4.07
CA PRO A 47 -3.83 19.22 -4.14
C PRO A 47 -3.68 18.02 -5.07
N VAL A 48 -2.52 17.91 -5.73
CA VAL A 48 -2.18 16.75 -6.59
C VAL A 48 -1.91 15.49 -5.75
N ILE A 49 -1.18 15.67 -4.64
CA ILE A 49 -0.82 14.59 -3.74
C ILE A 49 -1.82 14.53 -2.59
N TYR A 50 -2.41 13.36 -2.43
CA TYR A 50 -3.22 12.99 -1.27
C TYR A 50 -2.31 12.38 -0.20
N LYS A 51 -2.55 12.76 1.05
CA LYS A 51 -1.80 12.28 2.22
C LYS A 51 -2.78 11.67 3.21
N GLN A 52 -2.52 10.45 3.63
CA GLN A 52 -3.32 9.77 4.65
C GLN A 52 -2.42 9.21 5.74
N VAL A 53 -2.83 9.36 7.00
CA VAL A 53 -2.11 8.76 8.13
C VAL A 53 -2.27 7.25 8.09
N ARG A 54 -1.15 6.55 8.07
CA ARG A 54 -1.05 5.08 8.12
C ARG A 54 -0.04 4.66 9.18
N VAL A 55 -0.03 3.37 9.49
CA VAL A 55 0.88 2.77 10.46
C VAL A 55 1.94 1.97 9.73
N THR A 56 3.20 2.11 10.15
CA THR A 56 4.36 1.37 9.66
C THR A 56 5.11 0.69 10.81
N GLN A 57 6.37 0.35 10.57
CA GLN A 57 7.24 -0.37 11.51
C GLN A 57 7.16 0.18 12.94
N TYR A 58 7.09 -0.72 13.90
CA TYR A 58 6.98 -0.44 15.34
C TYR A 58 5.78 0.43 15.73
N GLY A 59 4.70 0.38 14.94
CA GLY A 59 3.50 1.15 15.20
C GLY A 59 3.63 2.66 14.93
N LYS A 60 4.72 3.10 14.28
CA LYS A 60 4.93 4.50 13.92
C LYS A 60 3.90 4.96 12.90
N LYS A 61 3.36 6.15 13.10
CA LYS A 61 2.47 6.81 12.13
C LYS A 61 3.28 7.56 11.10
N PHE A 62 2.87 7.47 9.83
CA PHE A 62 3.45 8.24 8.73
C PHE A 62 2.35 8.68 7.76
N HIS A 63 2.68 9.56 6.83
CA HIS A 63 1.78 9.96 5.76
C HIS A 63 2.10 9.19 4.48
N ILE A 64 1.24 8.23 4.11
CA ILE A 64 1.34 7.61 2.80
C ILE A 64 1.03 8.64 1.72
N LEU A 65 1.85 8.69 0.68
CA LEU A 65 1.72 9.61 -0.43
C LEU A 65 1.09 8.89 -1.62
N LYS A 66 0.00 9.46 -2.16
CA LYS A 66 -0.66 8.97 -3.37
C LYS A 66 -1.02 10.13 -4.28
N PHE A 67 -1.17 9.90 -5.56
CA PHE A 67 -1.91 10.83 -6.39
C PHE A 67 -3.37 10.87 -5.97
N ARG A 68 -3.96 12.06 -6.00
CA ARG A 68 -5.38 12.22 -5.68
C ARG A 68 -6.23 11.60 -6.77
N THR A 69 -7.07 10.65 -6.38
CA THR A 69 -8.01 9.94 -7.26
C THR A 69 -9.46 10.28 -6.97
N MET A 70 -9.73 10.98 -5.88
CA MET A 70 -11.06 11.31 -5.41
C MET A 70 -11.26 12.82 -5.32
N VAL A 71 -12.52 13.24 -5.27
CA VAL A 71 -12.91 14.64 -5.01
C VAL A 71 -12.39 15.12 -3.65
N GLN A 72 -12.33 16.43 -3.46
CA GLN A 72 -11.85 17.00 -2.21
C GLN A 72 -12.77 16.61 -1.04
N ASN A 73 -12.17 16.28 0.11
CA ASN A 73 -12.86 15.80 1.33
C ASN A 73 -13.60 14.45 1.19
N ALA A 74 -13.26 13.63 0.20
CA ALA A 74 -13.85 12.30 0.02
C ALA A 74 -13.72 11.39 1.25
N ASP A 75 -12.69 11.57 2.05
CA ASP A 75 -12.45 10.87 3.31
C ASP A 75 -13.50 11.14 4.40
N LYS A 76 -14.29 12.22 4.25
CA LYS A 76 -15.43 12.54 5.13
C LYS A 76 -16.76 11.99 4.62
N MET A 77 -16.79 11.44 3.43
CA MET A 77 -18.04 11.07 2.70
C MET A 77 -18.35 9.57 2.73
N GLY A 78 -17.68 8.78 3.60
CA GLY A 78 -17.95 7.34 3.66
C GLY A 78 -16.84 6.54 4.32
N THR A 79 -16.76 5.25 4.00
CA THR A 79 -15.81 4.31 4.59
C THR A 79 -14.36 4.60 4.16
N GLN A 80 -13.40 4.09 4.95
CA GLN A 80 -11.97 4.18 4.65
C GLN A 80 -11.55 3.20 3.53
N VAL A 81 -12.34 2.17 3.29
CA VAL A 81 -12.18 1.21 2.19
C VAL A 81 -12.89 1.75 0.96
N THR A 82 -12.27 1.66 -0.19
CA THR A 82 -12.87 2.07 -1.47
C THR A 82 -13.43 0.85 -2.18
N ILE A 83 -14.70 0.92 -2.55
CA ILE A 83 -15.38 -0.09 -3.38
C ILE A 83 -15.19 0.19 -4.88
N SER A 84 -15.49 -0.79 -5.74
CA SER A 84 -15.22 -0.71 -7.20
C SER A 84 -15.87 0.47 -7.89
N GLN A 85 -17.14 0.79 -7.57
CA GLN A 85 -17.92 1.88 -8.19
C GLN A 85 -18.06 3.09 -7.28
N ASP A 86 -16.98 3.49 -6.63
CA ASP A 86 -16.98 4.60 -5.70
C ASP A 86 -17.27 5.94 -6.42
N SER A 87 -18.40 6.55 -6.11
CA SER A 87 -18.85 7.82 -6.72
C SER A 87 -17.94 9.02 -6.41
N ARG A 88 -17.03 8.88 -5.43
CA ARG A 88 -16.05 9.90 -5.06
C ARG A 88 -14.89 9.99 -6.05
N LEU A 89 -14.73 9.01 -6.97
CA LEU A 89 -13.63 8.98 -7.93
C LEU A 89 -13.79 10.06 -8.99
N THR A 90 -12.70 10.82 -9.27
CA THR A 90 -12.64 11.74 -10.40
C THR A 90 -12.41 10.97 -11.72
N ARG A 91 -12.59 11.62 -12.88
CA ARG A 91 -12.39 10.98 -14.20
C ARG A 91 -10.96 10.47 -14.35
N VAL A 92 -9.98 11.33 -14.13
CA VAL A 92 -8.55 10.96 -14.14
C VAL A 92 -8.26 9.96 -13.02
N GLY A 93 -8.83 10.16 -11.84
CA GLY A 93 -8.68 9.28 -10.69
C GLY A 93 -9.08 7.84 -10.99
N LYS A 94 -10.17 7.62 -11.71
CA LYS A 94 -10.62 6.29 -12.13
C LYS A 94 -9.59 5.56 -12.99
N VAL A 95 -8.99 6.28 -13.96
CA VAL A 95 -7.97 5.72 -14.86
C VAL A 95 -6.69 5.37 -14.10
N ILE A 96 -6.11 6.34 -13.37
CA ILE A 96 -4.81 6.13 -12.70
C ILE A 96 -4.90 5.09 -11.58
N ARG A 97 -6.04 4.98 -10.91
CA ARG A 97 -6.28 3.97 -9.88
C ARG A 97 -6.45 2.57 -10.48
N GLY A 98 -7.16 2.43 -11.60
CA GLY A 98 -7.29 1.15 -12.31
C GLY A 98 -5.95 0.55 -12.71
N CYS A 99 -4.97 1.40 -13.06
CA CYS A 99 -3.60 1.01 -13.39
C CYS A 99 -2.66 1.01 -12.17
N ARG A 100 -3.13 1.31 -10.95
CA ARG A 100 -2.35 1.49 -9.71
C ARG A 100 -1.21 2.52 -9.80
N ILE A 101 -1.27 3.42 -10.76
CA ILE A 101 -0.28 4.50 -10.98
C ILE A 101 -0.41 5.57 -9.87
N ASP A 102 -1.57 5.65 -9.22
CA ASP A 102 -1.79 6.53 -8.06
C ASP A 102 -0.83 6.25 -6.90
N GLU A 103 -0.21 5.09 -6.84
CA GLU A 103 0.72 4.70 -5.77
C GLU A 103 2.19 5.09 -6.05
N PHE A 104 2.54 5.61 -7.25
CA PHE A 104 3.92 6.01 -7.58
C PHE A 104 4.55 7.00 -6.58
N PRO A 105 3.83 7.98 -6.00
CA PRO A 105 4.42 8.84 -4.97
C PRO A 105 4.91 8.12 -3.72
N GLN A 106 4.48 6.87 -3.46
CA GLN A 106 4.98 6.07 -2.34
C GLN A 106 6.47 5.74 -2.46
N LEU A 107 7.07 5.82 -3.65
CA LEU A 107 8.52 5.72 -3.82
C LEU A 107 9.28 6.73 -2.95
N ILE A 108 8.68 7.90 -2.68
CA ILE A 108 9.23 8.89 -1.75
C ILE A 108 9.16 8.37 -0.29
N ASN A 109 8.09 7.67 0.09
CA ASN A 109 7.99 7.05 1.41
C ASN A 109 9.05 5.94 1.57
N VAL A 110 9.33 5.18 0.49
CA VAL A 110 10.41 4.17 0.49
C VAL A 110 11.77 4.85 0.70
N LEU A 111 12.09 5.92 -0.01
CA LEU A 111 13.33 6.67 0.19
C LEU A 111 13.49 7.18 1.62
N ARG A 112 12.40 7.67 2.23
CA ARG A 112 12.40 8.15 3.63
C ARG A 112 12.54 7.04 4.67
N GLY A 113 12.42 5.77 4.28
CA GLY A 113 12.44 4.63 5.20
C GLY A 113 11.12 4.40 5.93
N GLU A 114 10.07 5.07 5.53
CA GLU A 114 8.72 4.89 6.06
C GLU A 114 8.07 3.62 5.49
N MET A 115 8.52 3.20 4.29
CA MET A 115 8.06 2.01 3.57
C MET A 115 9.21 1.24 2.94
N SER A 116 8.92 0.03 2.45
CA SER A 116 9.73 -0.84 1.59
C SER A 116 8.93 -1.18 0.33
N PHE A 117 9.58 -1.75 -0.70
CA PHE A 117 8.81 -2.29 -1.83
C PHE A 117 7.92 -3.44 -1.39
N VAL A 118 8.46 -4.38 -0.62
CA VAL A 118 7.72 -5.57 -0.15
C VAL A 118 7.59 -5.54 1.36
N GLY A 119 6.37 -5.70 1.85
CA GLY A 119 6.02 -5.73 3.26
C GLY A 119 4.52 -5.67 3.46
N THR A 120 4.05 -5.81 4.68
CA THR A 120 2.62 -5.68 5.00
C THR A 120 2.09 -4.32 4.53
N ARG A 121 0.96 -4.31 3.77
CA ARG A 121 0.32 -3.07 3.36
C ARG A 121 -0.04 -2.22 4.58
N PRO A 122 0.31 -0.92 4.59
CA PRO A 122 0.06 -0.08 5.76
C PRO A 122 -1.42 0.16 5.97
N GLU A 123 -1.92 -0.16 7.16
CA GLU A 123 -3.32 0.04 7.53
C GLU A 123 -3.55 1.39 8.20
N VAL A 124 -4.81 1.86 8.16
CA VAL A 124 -5.23 3.03 8.93
C VAL A 124 -5.22 2.72 10.42
N VAL A 125 -5.02 3.75 11.24
CA VAL A 125 -4.95 3.62 12.70
C VAL A 125 -6.18 2.91 13.28
N LYS A 126 -7.37 3.12 12.67
CA LYS A 126 -8.63 2.48 13.08
C LYS A 126 -8.53 0.95 13.03
N TYR A 127 -8.00 0.40 11.93
CA TYR A 127 -7.92 -1.05 11.74
C TYR A 127 -6.78 -1.68 12.55
N VAL A 128 -5.64 -0.97 12.70
CA VAL A 128 -4.54 -1.45 13.54
C VAL A 128 -4.94 -1.60 15.00
N LYS A 129 -5.88 -0.78 15.51
CA LYS A 129 -6.44 -0.95 16.86
C LYS A 129 -7.17 -2.28 17.05
N GLY A 130 -7.66 -2.87 15.97
CA GLY A 130 -8.32 -4.19 15.97
C GLY A 130 -7.35 -5.37 15.78
N TYR A 131 -6.04 -5.14 15.70
CA TYR A 131 -5.07 -6.21 15.54
C TYR A 131 -5.02 -7.12 16.77
N THR A 132 -4.93 -8.42 16.53
CA THR A 132 -4.56 -9.41 17.55
C THR A 132 -3.08 -9.27 17.90
N LYS A 133 -2.65 -9.87 19.02
CA LYS A 133 -1.24 -9.90 19.42
C LYS A 133 -0.32 -10.45 18.32
N GLU A 134 -0.79 -11.44 17.58
CA GLU A 134 -0.05 -12.04 16.47
C GLU A 134 0.06 -11.08 15.28
N MET A 135 -1.02 -10.40 14.92
CA MET A 135 -1.02 -9.43 13.82
C MET A 135 -0.04 -8.28 14.05
N TYR A 136 0.19 -7.87 15.32
CA TYR A 136 1.21 -6.86 15.63
C TYR A 136 2.62 -7.27 15.22
N ALA A 137 2.91 -8.58 15.07
CA ALA A 137 4.21 -9.03 14.58
C ALA A 137 4.51 -8.56 13.15
N THR A 138 3.49 -8.30 12.33
CA THR A 138 3.67 -7.75 10.96
C THR A 138 4.27 -6.34 10.97
N LEU A 139 4.15 -5.62 12.11
CA LEU A 139 4.74 -4.29 12.29
C LEU A 139 6.22 -4.34 12.75
N LEU A 140 6.84 -5.52 12.80
CA LEU A 140 8.29 -5.62 13.03
C LEU A 140 9.12 -5.20 11.79
N LEU A 141 8.50 -5.17 10.62
CA LEU A 141 9.11 -4.71 9.38
C LEU A 141 8.44 -3.43 8.87
N PRO A 142 9.12 -2.64 8.01
CA PRO A 142 8.49 -1.52 7.32
C PRO A 142 7.29 -1.97 6.50
N ALA A 143 6.27 -1.12 6.43
CA ALA A 143 5.13 -1.34 5.55
C ALA A 143 5.57 -1.43 4.08
N GLY A 144 4.89 -2.24 3.27
CA GLY A 144 5.21 -2.45 1.85
C GLY A 144 4.29 -1.69 0.90
N ILE A 145 4.83 -1.35 -0.29
CA ILE A 145 3.98 -0.96 -1.44
C ILE A 145 3.17 -2.18 -1.87
N THR A 146 3.80 -3.35 -1.90
CA THR A 146 3.16 -4.62 -2.22
C THR A 146 3.46 -5.70 -1.18
N SER A 147 2.65 -6.75 -1.21
CA SER A 147 2.82 -7.99 -0.44
C SER A 147 2.14 -9.13 -1.18
N ARG A 148 2.42 -10.37 -0.80
CA ARG A 148 1.69 -11.53 -1.31
C ARG A 148 0.20 -11.42 -1.00
N ALA A 149 -0.18 -10.93 0.17
CA ALA A 149 -1.55 -10.62 0.51
C ALA A 149 -2.17 -9.60 -0.48
N SER A 150 -1.45 -8.52 -0.83
CA SER A 150 -1.94 -7.50 -1.78
C SER A 150 -2.14 -8.05 -3.19
N VAL A 151 -1.35 -9.05 -3.60
CA VAL A 151 -1.50 -9.74 -4.90
C VAL A 151 -2.72 -10.65 -4.88
N CYS A 152 -2.90 -11.44 -3.81
CA CYS A 152 -4.04 -12.35 -3.67
C CYS A 152 -5.39 -11.63 -3.53
N TYR A 153 -5.38 -10.46 -2.89
CA TYR A 153 -6.57 -9.63 -2.63
C TYR A 153 -6.61 -8.37 -3.51
N LYS A 154 -6.16 -8.48 -4.77
CA LYS A 154 -6.13 -7.33 -5.69
C LYS A 154 -7.54 -6.77 -5.95
N ASP A 155 -8.55 -7.61 -5.95
CA ASP A 155 -9.95 -7.31 -6.25
C ASP A 155 -10.80 -7.16 -4.95
N GLU A 156 -10.16 -6.83 -3.82
CA GLU A 156 -10.78 -6.61 -2.50
C GLU A 156 -11.98 -5.65 -2.55
N GLY A 157 -11.91 -4.63 -3.40
CA GLY A 157 -13.00 -3.66 -3.58
C GLY A 157 -14.27 -4.28 -4.17
N GLU A 158 -14.15 -5.30 -5.02
CA GLU A 158 -15.28 -6.05 -5.59
C GLU A 158 -15.89 -6.99 -4.54
N MET A 159 -15.05 -7.64 -3.74
CA MET A 159 -15.51 -8.54 -2.66
C MET A 159 -16.37 -7.80 -1.63
N LEU A 160 -16.14 -6.50 -1.43
CA LEU A 160 -16.83 -5.67 -0.44
C LEU A 160 -17.97 -4.83 -1.04
N GLU A 161 -18.25 -4.91 -2.34
CA GLU A 161 -19.23 -4.05 -3.03
C GLU A 161 -20.69 -4.26 -2.56
N HIS A 162 -21.03 -5.47 -2.14
CA HIS A 162 -22.39 -5.85 -1.74
C HIS A 162 -22.58 -6.05 -0.23
N VAL A 163 -21.61 -5.59 0.57
CA VAL A 163 -21.63 -5.75 2.02
C VAL A 163 -22.25 -4.52 2.69
N GLU A 164 -23.22 -4.72 3.60
CA GLU A 164 -23.90 -3.62 4.30
C GLU A 164 -22.94 -2.84 5.21
N ASP A 165 -22.11 -3.53 6.00
CA ASP A 165 -21.07 -2.91 6.84
C ASP A 165 -19.69 -3.31 6.34
N VAL A 166 -19.14 -2.47 5.45
CA VAL A 166 -17.83 -2.66 4.83
C VAL A 166 -16.70 -2.68 5.87
N ASP A 167 -16.77 -1.84 6.90
CA ASP A 167 -15.74 -1.79 7.94
C ASP A 167 -15.76 -3.06 8.81
N TYR A 168 -16.93 -3.56 9.14
CA TYR A 168 -17.08 -4.81 9.91
C TYR A 168 -16.55 -6.01 9.12
N ALA A 169 -16.98 -6.18 7.88
CA ALA A 169 -16.51 -7.27 7.02
C ALA A 169 -15.00 -7.19 6.78
N TYR A 170 -14.48 -5.99 6.55
CA TYR A 170 -13.04 -5.81 6.39
C TYR A 170 -12.25 -6.28 7.62
N ILE A 171 -12.67 -5.86 8.83
CA ILE A 171 -11.96 -6.18 10.08
C ILE A 171 -12.08 -7.66 10.44
N HIS A 172 -13.25 -8.27 10.23
CA HIS A 172 -13.54 -9.61 10.74
C HIS A 172 -13.31 -10.72 9.73
N GLU A 173 -13.33 -10.43 8.43
CA GLU A 173 -13.21 -11.42 7.36
C GLU A 173 -11.91 -11.21 6.55
N VAL A 174 -11.76 -10.05 5.90
CA VAL A 174 -10.67 -9.80 4.95
C VAL A 174 -9.32 -9.61 5.65
N LEU A 175 -9.30 -8.78 6.70
CA LEU A 175 -8.05 -8.44 7.40
C LEU A 175 -7.37 -9.65 8.06
N PRO A 176 -8.08 -10.57 8.77
CA PRO A 176 -7.46 -11.77 9.33
C PRO A 176 -6.79 -12.66 8.28
N GLU A 177 -7.44 -12.86 7.14
CA GLU A 177 -6.88 -13.67 6.06
C GLU A 177 -5.65 -13.01 5.44
N LYS A 178 -5.70 -11.71 5.12
CA LYS A 178 -4.53 -10.94 4.65
C LYS A 178 -3.37 -11.02 5.63
N MET A 179 -3.66 -10.95 6.93
CA MET A 179 -2.64 -11.04 7.98
C MET A 179 -2.04 -12.45 8.08
N SER A 180 -2.78 -13.51 7.76
CA SER A 180 -2.23 -14.87 7.71
C SER A 180 -1.10 -14.98 6.68
N TYR A 181 -1.29 -14.42 5.47
CA TYR A 181 -0.25 -14.35 4.44
C TYR A 181 0.96 -13.52 4.91
N ASN A 182 0.74 -12.35 5.51
CA ASN A 182 1.81 -11.49 5.99
C ASN A 182 2.61 -12.13 7.13
N LEU A 183 1.95 -12.84 8.03
CA LEU A 183 2.60 -13.60 9.11
C LEU A 183 3.40 -14.78 8.59
N GLU A 184 2.90 -15.48 7.57
CA GLU A 184 3.64 -16.54 6.90
C GLU A 184 4.90 -16.01 6.23
N ASP A 185 4.81 -14.86 5.53
CA ASP A 185 5.95 -14.22 4.89
C ASP A 185 6.98 -13.72 5.92
N LEU A 186 6.53 -13.23 7.08
CA LEU A 186 7.41 -12.89 8.18
C LEU A 186 8.13 -14.11 8.77
N ARG A 187 7.42 -15.24 8.93
CA ARG A 187 7.99 -16.49 9.46
C ARG A 187 9.02 -17.11 8.49
N LYS A 188 8.76 -16.99 7.20
CA LYS A 188 9.60 -17.53 6.12
C LYS A 188 10.36 -16.42 5.38
N TYR A 189 10.81 -15.41 6.13
CA TYR A 189 11.48 -14.25 5.55
C TYR A 189 12.66 -14.67 4.67
N SER A 190 12.74 -14.10 3.47
CA SER A 190 13.85 -14.26 2.54
C SER A 190 13.80 -13.15 1.48
N LEU A 191 14.95 -12.57 1.14
CA LEU A 191 15.06 -11.60 0.04
C LEU A 191 14.58 -12.17 -1.30
N TRP A 192 14.80 -13.45 -1.55
CA TRP A 192 14.32 -14.11 -2.76
C TRP A 192 12.79 -14.08 -2.85
N ARG A 193 12.09 -14.31 -1.74
CA ARG A 193 10.63 -14.22 -1.69
C ARG A 193 10.15 -12.79 -1.96
N ASP A 194 10.87 -11.79 -1.49
CA ASP A 194 10.55 -10.39 -1.79
C ASP A 194 10.66 -10.11 -3.29
N PHE A 195 11.73 -10.56 -3.96
CA PHE A 195 11.86 -10.45 -5.42
C PHE A 195 10.74 -11.15 -6.16
N MET A 196 10.38 -12.36 -5.75
CA MET A 196 9.26 -13.10 -6.35
C MET A 196 7.93 -12.36 -6.16
N THR A 197 7.70 -11.76 -4.99
CA THR A 197 6.49 -10.97 -4.72
C THR A 197 6.43 -9.72 -5.61
N MET A 198 7.55 -9.02 -5.80
CA MET A 198 7.62 -7.89 -6.73
C MET A 198 7.28 -8.33 -8.16
N PHE A 199 7.83 -9.45 -8.60
CA PHE A 199 7.57 -10.01 -9.93
C PHE A 199 6.09 -10.38 -10.10
N MET A 200 5.51 -11.10 -9.14
CA MET A 200 4.09 -11.43 -9.12
C MET A 200 3.20 -10.19 -9.16
N THR A 201 3.60 -9.12 -8.47
CA THR A 201 2.85 -7.85 -8.47
C THR A 201 2.78 -7.24 -9.87
N VAL A 202 3.90 -7.22 -10.62
CA VAL A 202 3.93 -6.71 -11.99
C VAL A 202 2.95 -7.49 -12.87
N PHE A 203 2.97 -8.81 -12.80
CA PHE A 203 2.02 -9.64 -13.57
C PHE A 203 0.57 -9.45 -13.12
N ALA A 204 0.32 -9.28 -11.82
CA ALA A 204 -1.03 -9.08 -11.30
C ALA A 204 -1.64 -7.74 -11.75
N VAL A 205 -0.81 -6.71 -11.94
CA VAL A 205 -1.25 -5.38 -12.43
C VAL A 205 -1.47 -5.37 -13.95
N LEU A 206 -0.69 -6.16 -14.70
CA LEU A 206 -0.79 -6.23 -16.17
C LEU A 206 -1.92 -7.14 -16.66
N ARG A 207 -2.50 -7.97 -15.78
CA ARG A 207 -3.59 -8.91 -16.06
C ARG A 207 -4.96 -8.36 -15.65
#